data_8c2fbe8dc8a92e2e9dce83bdf1a478c4
#
_entry.id   8c2fbe8dc8a92e2e9dce83bdf1a478c4
#
_cell.length_a   1.000
_cell.length_b   1.000
_cell.length_c   1.000
_cell.angle_alpha   90.00
_cell.angle_beta   90.00
_cell.angle_gamma   90.00
#
_symmetry.space_group_name_H-M   'P 1'
#
loop_
_entity.id
_entity.type
_entity.pdbx_description
1 polymer ?
#
loop_
_entity_poly.entity_id
_entity_poly.type
_entity_poly.pdbx_seq_one_letter_code
_entity_poly.pdbx_strand_id
1 'polypeptide(L)'
;MAARPDITAWCPPVEGIEEVFHAHFIDHSYPMHTHDAWTLLIVDEGMVRYDLDHHEHGVLTHVVTLLPPHVPHNGGAATAEGFRKRVLYLNTAQVDEELIGTAVDSPVLHDPALRRRIARLHTTLAEPGDELEAASRLALVAERLDQHLRNQLEPVRYVHDRRVAHRLRDLLDERFVEGIALQEAALRLHAHHTHLVRAFSREFGMAPHQYVTGRRVDLARRLLLQGLPAPAVATAAGFYDQSHLARHFKRVVGTSPGHYARTRGPLTSPAA
;
A
#
# COMPACT_ATOMS: atom_id res chain seq x y z
N MET A 1 -18.28 -17.89 27.92
CA MET A 1 -18.52 -16.66 27.13
C MET A 1 -17.60 -16.72 25.92
N ALA A 2 -18.13 -16.74 24.70
CA ALA A 2 -17.31 -16.69 23.50
C ALA A 2 -16.52 -15.36 23.50
N ALA A 3 -15.22 -15.42 23.24
CA ALA A 3 -14.40 -14.23 23.13
C ALA A 3 -14.95 -13.37 21.95
N ARG A 4 -15.10 -12.06 22.17
CA ARG A 4 -15.53 -11.17 21.09
C ARG A 4 -14.45 -11.19 20.01
N PRO A 5 -14.82 -11.28 18.72
CA PRO A 5 -13.86 -11.19 17.63
C PRO A 5 -13.20 -9.81 17.66
N ASP A 6 -11.87 -9.78 17.47
CA ASP A 6 -11.12 -8.55 17.27
C ASP A 6 -11.16 -8.21 15.76
N ILE A 7 -11.97 -7.21 15.41
CA ILE A 7 -12.20 -6.82 14.01
C ILE A 7 -11.92 -5.33 13.85
N THR A 8 -11.17 -5.00 12.80
CA THR A 8 -10.97 -3.63 12.33
C THR A 8 -11.22 -3.57 10.83
N ALA A 9 -12.11 -2.67 10.40
CA ALA A 9 -12.42 -2.46 8.99
C ALA A 9 -12.47 -0.96 8.67
N TRP A 10 -11.97 -0.57 7.49
CA TRP A 10 -12.03 0.82 7.02
C TRP A 10 -11.87 0.91 5.50
N CYS A 11 -12.35 2.02 4.92
CA CYS A 11 -12.17 2.37 3.52
C CYS A 11 -11.04 3.40 3.42
N PRO A 12 -9.85 3.03 2.90
CA PRO A 12 -8.75 3.97 2.75
C PRO A 12 -8.99 4.90 1.54
N PRO A 13 -8.48 6.14 1.54
CA PRO A 13 -8.56 7.04 0.39
C PRO A 13 -7.51 6.67 -0.69
N VAL A 14 -7.51 5.40 -1.11
CA VAL A 14 -6.62 4.82 -2.12
C VAL A 14 -7.46 4.16 -3.18
N GLU A 15 -7.45 4.74 -4.37
CA GLU A 15 -8.22 4.21 -5.50
C GLU A 15 -7.86 2.76 -5.79
N GLY A 16 -8.87 1.92 -5.98
CA GLY A 16 -8.71 0.50 -6.23
C GLY A 16 -8.86 -0.38 -4.99
N ILE A 17 -8.90 0.19 -3.78
CA ILE A 17 -9.19 -0.53 -2.54
C ILE A 17 -10.55 -0.07 -2.01
N GLU A 18 -11.50 -0.98 -1.93
CA GLU A 18 -12.84 -0.70 -1.41
C GLU A 18 -12.87 -0.79 0.11
N GLU A 19 -12.19 -1.81 0.66
CA GLU A 19 -12.13 -2.04 2.11
C GLU A 19 -10.82 -2.70 2.49
N VAL A 20 -10.32 -2.36 3.67
CA VAL A 20 -9.29 -3.09 4.41
C VAL A 20 -9.94 -3.74 5.61
N PHE A 21 -9.75 -5.03 5.79
CA PHE A 21 -10.36 -5.79 6.87
C PHE A 21 -9.30 -6.62 7.60
N HIS A 22 -9.17 -6.42 8.90
CA HIS A 22 -8.34 -7.21 9.80
C HIS A 22 -9.23 -7.93 10.80
N ALA A 23 -9.00 -9.20 11.03
CA ALA A 23 -9.78 -9.95 11.99
C ALA A 23 -8.97 -11.04 12.69
N HIS A 24 -9.34 -11.27 13.96
CA HIS A 24 -8.96 -12.44 14.74
C HIS A 24 -10.21 -13.17 15.18
N PHE A 25 -10.37 -14.41 14.72
CA PHE A 25 -11.49 -15.28 15.03
C PHE A 25 -11.01 -16.56 15.69
N ILE A 26 -11.74 -17.03 16.68
CA ILE A 26 -11.48 -18.31 17.36
C ILE A 26 -12.38 -19.41 16.78
N ASP A 27 -13.68 -19.18 16.71
CA ASP A 27 -14.69 -20.18 16.35
C ASP A 27 -15.66 -19.72 15.25
N HIS A 28 -15.36 -18.59 14.59
CA HIS A 28 -16.22 -18.03 13.54
C HIS A 28 -16.14 -18.83 12.24
N SER A 29 -17.31 -19.07 11.66
CA SER A 29 -17.46 -19.65 10.33
C SER A 29 -18.35 -18.77 9.48
N TYR A 30 -17.86 -18.39 8.30
CA TYR A 30 -18.62 -17.66 7.30
C TYR A 30 -19.54 -18.62 6.54
N PRO A 31 -20.85 -18.34 6.44
CA PRO A 31 -21.72 -19.11 5.55
C PRO A 31 -21.31 -18.92 4.11
N MET A 32 -21.88 -19.70 3.19
CA MET A 32 -21.70 -19.49 1.75
C MET A 32 -22.20 -18.11 1.34
N HIS A 33 -21.36 -17.32 0.68
CA HIS A 33 -21.63 -15.95 0.23
C HIS A 33 -20.74 -15.57 -0.95
N THR A 34 -20.96 -14.39 -1.51
CA THR A 34 -20.15 -13.81 -2.59
C THR A 34 -19.76 -12.37 -2.25
N HIS A 35 -18.75 -11.83 -2.93
CA HIS A 35 -18.39 -10.42 -2.94
C HIS A 35 -18.42 -9.86 -4.35
N ASP A 36 -18.63 -8.55 -4.53
CA ASP A 36 -18.51 -7.86 -5.82
C ASP A 36 -17.05 -7.47 -6.12
N ALA A 37 -16.17 -7.59 -5.12
CA ALA A 37 -14.76 -7.23 -5.18
C ALA A 37 -13.85 -8.46 -5.18
N TRP A 38 -12.64 -8.32 -5.73
CA TRP A 38 -11.56 -9.28 -5.52
C TRP A 38 -11.14 -9.31 -4.05
N THR A 39 -11.12 -10.49 -3.45
CA THR A 39 -10.75 -10.66 -2.05
C THR A 39 -9.32 -11.18 -1.94
N LEU A 40 -8.39 -10.29 -1.62
CA LEU A 40 -6.96 -10.61 -1.45
C LEU A 40 -6.65 -10.84 0.02
N LEU A 41 -6.35 -12.08 0.39
CA LEU A 41 -6.24 -12.56 1.77
C LEU A 41 -4.83 -13.03 2.10
N ILE A 42 -4.33 -12.64 3.28
CA ILE A 42 -3.19 -13.29 3.96
C ILE A 42 -3.59 -13.70 5.38
N VAL A 43 -3.14 -14.88 5.80
CA VAL A 43 -3.29 -15.39 7.17
C VAL A 43 -1.97 -15.15 7.91
N ASP A 44 -2.02 -14.48 9.06
CA ASP A 44 -0.84 -14.20 9.89
C ASP A 44 -0.62 -15.29 10.94
N GLU A 45 -1.72 -15.83 11.50
CA GLU A 45 -1.70 -16.87 12.54
C GLU A 45 -2.82 -17.87 12.29
N GLY A 46 -2.60 -19.12 12.62
CA GLY A 46 -3.59 -20.18 12.49
C GLY A 46 -3.76 -20.67 11.05
N MET A 47 -4.92 -21.28 10.79
CA MET A 47 -5.26 -21.84 9.49
C MET A 47 -6.74 -21.64 9.20
N VAL A 48 -7.05 -21.28 7.94
CA VAL A 48 -8.43 -21.15 7.43
C VAL A 48 -8.72 -22.31 6.50
N ARG A 49 -9.89 -22.92 6.63
CA ARG A 49 -10.48 -23.81 5.66
C ARG A 49 -11.63 -23.10 4.97
N TYR A 50 -11.74 -23.21 3.66
CA TYR A 50 -12.81 -22.58 2.88
C TYR A 50 -13.18 -23.44 1.67
N ASP A 51 -14.41 -23.32 1.21
CA ASP A 51 -14.86 -23.85 -0.06
C ASP A 51 -14.92 -22.68 -1.07
N LEU A 52 -14.46 -22.92 -2.30
CA LEU A 52 -14.58 -22.02 -3.42
C LEU A 52 -15.08 -22.83 -4.62
N ASP A 53 -16.19 -22.41 -5.21
CA ASP A 53 -16.80 -23.10 -6.35
C ASP A 53 -16.88 -24.62 -6.16
N HIS A 54 -17.42 -25.06 -5.01
CA HIS A 54 -17.58 -26.48 -4.62
C HIS A 54 -16.28 -27.26 -4.34
N HIS A 55 -15.11 -26.62 -4.30
CA HIS A 55 -13.84 -27.26 -3.96
C HIS A 55 -13.35 -26.78 -2.60
N GLU A 56 -12.92 -27.73 -1.74
CA GLU A 56 -12.36 -27.43 -0.43
C GLU A 56 -10.89 -27.02 -0.56
N HIS A 57 -10.53 -25.92 0.12
CA HIS A 57 -9.17 -25.37 0.19
C HIS A 57 -8.75 -25.10 1.64
N GLY A 58 -7.43 -25.14 1.87
CA GLY A 58 -6.82 -24.73 3.14
C GLY A 58 -5.83 -23.59 2.92
N VAL A 59 -5.88 -22.55 3.77
CA VAL A 59 -4.95 -21.42 3.74
C VAL A 59 -3.99 -21.47 4.90
N LEU A 60 -2.72 -21.51 4.62
CA LEU A 60 -1.61 -21.44 5.57
C LEU A 60 -1.00 -20.05 5.64
N THR A 61 -0.26 -19.79 6.72
CA THR A 61 0.36 -18.47 7.01
C THR A 61 1.38 -17.99 5.98
N HIS A 62 1.88 -18.85 5.11
CA HIS A 62 2.97 -18.51 4.16
C HIS A 62 2.49 -18.28 2.73
N VAL A 63 1.19 -18.39 2.45
CA VAL A 63 0.61 -18.19 1.11
C VAL A 63 -0.21 -16.91 1.03
N VAL A 64 -0.58 -16.56 -0.19
CA VAL A 64 -1.55 -15.52 -0.53
C VAL A 64 -2.76 -16.20 -1.14
N THR A 65 -3.96 -15.80 -0.75
CA THR A 65 -5.20 -16.29 -1.36
C THR A 65 -5.89 -15.16 -2.07
N LEU A 66 -6.34 -15.42 -3.29
CA LEU A 66 -7.11 -14.49 -4.10
C LEU A 66 -8.44 -15.14 -4.47
N LEU A 67 -9.55 -14.63 -3.90
CA LEU A 67 -10.89 -15.08 -4.23
C LEU A 67 -11.49 -14.09 -5.25
N PRO A 68 -12.01 -14.59 -6.37
CA PRO A 68 -12.59 -13.75 -7.41
C PRO A 68 -13.98 -13.22 -7.03
N PRO A 69 -14.43 -12.09 -7.63
CA PRO A 69 -15.77 -11.57 -7.43
C PRO A 69 -16.81 -12.57 -7.95
N HIS A 70 -18.02 -12.49 -7.38
CA HIS A 70 -19.23 -13.22 -7.77
C HIS A 70 -19.16 -14.75 -7.61
N VAL A 71 -18.04 -15.32 -7.20
CA VAL A 71 -17.88 -16.77 -6.97
C VAL A 71 -18.26 -17.12 -5.53
N PRO A 72 -19.20 -18.09 -5.34
CA PRO A 72 -19.61 -18.51 -4.01
C PRO A 72 -18.45 -19.13 -3.23
N HIS A 73 -18.27 -18.69 -1.99
CA HIS A 73 -17.29 -19.23 -1.06
C HIS A 73 -17.78 -19.12 0.40
N ASN A 74 -17.22 -19.95 1.24
CA ASN A 74 -17.39 -19.92 2.68
C ASN A 74 -16.03 -19.81 3.37
N GLY A 75 -15.95 -19.99 4.68
CA GLY A 75 -14.67 -20.12 5.35
C GLY A 75 -14.82 -20.20 6.87
N GLY A 76 -13.86 -20.86 7.51
CA GLY A 76 -13.85 -20.99 8.96
C GLY A 76 -12.50 -21.40 9.51
N ALA A 77 -12.39 -21.40 10.85
CA ALA A 77 -11.21 -21.89 11.52
C ALA A 77 -11.00 -23.39 11.23
N ALA A 78 -9.80 -23.75 10.83
CA ALA A 78 -9.43 -25.16 10.63
C ALA A 78 -8.94 -25.82 11.94
N THR A 79 -8.60 -25.00 12.95
CA THR A 79 -8.11 -25.45 14.26
C THR A 79 -8.82 -24.73 15.40
N ALA A 80 -8.75 -25.26 16.61
CA ALA A 80 -9.38 -24.68 17.79
C ALA A 80 -8.73 -23.36 18.26
N GLU A 81 -7.51 -23.08 17.85
CA GLU A 81 -6.79 -21.84 18.14
C GLU A 81 -7.31 -20.66 17.31
N GLY A 82 -8.12 -20.95 16.27
CA GLY A 82 -8.66 -19.94 15.38
C GLY A 82 -7.63 -19.43 14.35
N PHE A 83 -7.83 -18.20 13.88
CA PHE A 83 -6.95 -17.60 12.88
C PHE A 83 -6.99 -16.07 12.94
N ARG A 84 -5.86 -15.46 12.55
CA ARG A 84 -5.74 -14.02 12.30
C ARG A 84 -5.51 -13.79 10.83
N LYS A 85 -6.35 -12.94 10.21
CA LYS A 85 -6.26 -12.63 8.78
C LYS A 85 -6.27 -11.14 8.51
N ARG A 86 -5.69 -10.77 7.38
CA ARG A 86 -5.79 -9.45 6.77
C ARG A 86 -6.32 -9.61 5.35
N VAL A 87 -7.28 -8.78 4.98
CA VAL A 87 -7.96 -8.81 3.68
C VAL A 87 -7.94 -7.43 3.06
N LEU A 88 -7.71 -7.38 1.75
CA LEU A 88 -8.00 -6.23 0.89
C LEU A 88 -9.15 -6.62 -0.05
N TYR A 89 -10.19 -5.82 -0.06
CA TYR A 89 -11.21 -5.87 -1.10
C TYR A 89 -10.82 -4.90 -2.20
N LEU A 90 -10.49 -5.45 -3.37
CA LEU A 90 -10.02 -4.68 -4.51
C LEU A 90 -11.12 -4.60 -5.56
N ASN A 91 -11.33 -3.43 -6.15
CA ASN A 91 -12.26 -3.32 -7.26
C ASN A 91 -11.74 -4.02 -8.52
N THR A 92 -12.64 -4.25 -9.49
CA THR A 92 -12.35 -5.01 -10.70
C THR A 92 -11.38 -4.30 -11.66
N ALA A 93 -11.09 -3.00 -11.45
CA ALA A 93 -10.07 -2.30 -12.22
C ALA A 93 -8.62 -2.70 -11.82
N GLN A 94 -8.43 -3.37 -10.68
CA GLN A 94 -7.10 -3.80 -10.21
C GLN A 94 -6.68 -5.16 -10.76
N VAL A 95 -7.64 -6.04 -11.02
CA VAL A 95 -7.44 -7.36 -11.60
C VAL A 95 -8.58 -7.59 -12.60
N ASP A 96 -8.23 -8.02 -13.81
CA ASP A 96 -9.16 -8.21 -14.91
C ASP A 96 -10.18 -9.33 -14.61
N GLU A 97 -11.46 -9.09 -14.85
CA GLU A 97 -12.52 -10.08 -14.68
C GLU A 97 -12.37 -11.30 -15.59
N GLU A 98 -11.69 -11.18 -16.73
CA GLU A 98 -11.34 -12.32 -17.58
C GLU A 98 -10.52 -13.38 -16.85
N LEU A 99 -9.87 -13.02 -15.74
CA LEU A 99 -9.02 -13.90 -14.94
C LEU A 99 -9.78 -14.64 -13.82
N ILE A 100 -11.09 -14.44 -13.69
CA ILE A 100 -11.92 -15.10 -12.66
C ILE A 100 -11.76 -16.62 -12.71
N GLY A 101 -11.89 -17.24 -13.90
CA GLY A 101 -11.74 -18.69 -14.05
C GLY A 101 -10.37 -19.19 -13.58
N THR A 102 -9.29 -18.50 -13.96
CA THR A 102 -7.94 -18.86 -13.52
C THR A 102 -7.77 -18.74 -12.00
N ALA A 103 -8.39 -17.72 -11.39
CA ALA A 103 -8.33 -17.54 -9.94
C ALA A 103 -9.15 -18.61 -9.18
N VAL A 104 -10.26 -19.12 -9.77
CA VAL A 104 -11.01 -20.26 -9.23
C VAL A 104 -10.16 -21.53 -9.27
N ASP A 105 -9.50 -21.78 -10.40
CA ASP A 105 -8.65 -22.99 -10.58
C ASP A 105 -7.40 -22.96 -9.68
N SER A 106 -6.89 -21.80 -9.37
CA SER A 106 -5.64 -21.61 -8.61
C SER A 106 -5.73 -20.43 -7.63
N PRO A 107 -6.57 -20.51 -6.59
CA PRO A 107 -6.81 -19.41 -5.67
C PRO A 107 -5.64 -19.18 -4.68
N VAL A 108 -4.74 -20.14 -4.54
CA VAL A 108 -3.60 -20.12 -3.60
C VAL A 108 -2.30 -19.82 -4.34
N LEU A 109 -1.66 -18.70 -3.99
CA LEU A 109 -0.42 -18.25 -4.61
C LEU A 109 0.77 -18.46 -3.66
N HIS A 110 1.71 -19.30 -4.08
CA HIS A 110 2.95 -19.59 -3.36
C HIS A 110 4.04 -18.57 -3.71
N ASP A 111 3.87 -17.31 -3.27
CA ASP A 111 4.83 -16.22 -3.50
C ASP A 111 5.14 -15.45 -2.21
N PRO A 112 6.22 -15.81 -1.50
CA PRO A 112 6.63 -15.11 -0.29
C PRO A 112 6.97 -13.62 -0.52
N ALA A 113 7.38 -13.23 -1.73
CA ALA A 113 7.68 -11.83 -2.05
C ALA A 113 6.38 -11.02 -2.19
N LEU A 114 5.37 -11.57 -2.87
CA LEU A 114 4.04 -10.99 -2.96
C LEU A 114 3.42 -10.85 -1.56
N ARG A 115 3.47 -11.91 -0.74
CA ARG A 115 2.96 -11.85 0.63
C ARG A 115 3.61 -10.72 1.45
N ARG A 116 4.93 -10.54 1.36
CA ARG A 116 5.61 -9.42 2.04
C ARG A 116 5.18 -8.05 1.50
N ARG A 117 4.92 -7.92 0.20
CA ARG A 117 4.41 -6.68 -0.41
C ARG A 117 3.02 -6.36 0.12
N ILE A 118 2.13 -7.34 0.18
CA ILE A 118 0.77 -7.20 0.74
C ILE A 118 0.84 -6.81 2.22
N ALA A 119 1.67 -7.49 3.02
CA ALA A 119 1.84 -7.15 4.43
C ALA A 119 2.32 -5.71 4.64
N ARG A 120 3.25 -5.22 3.80
CA ARG A 120 3.71 -3.83 3.83
C ARG A 120 2.62 -2.85 3.37
N LEU A 121 1.81 -3.22 2.38
CA LEU A 121 0.67 -2.41 1.94
C LEU A 121 -0.32 -2.22 3.09
N HIS A 122 -0.69 -3.27 3.81
CA HIS A 122 -1.55 -3.17 5.00
C HIS A 122 -0.97 -2.23 6.07
N THR A 123 0.35 -2.29 6.32
CA THR A 123 1.00 -1.38 7.26
C THR A 123 0.93 0.07 6.78
N THR A 124 1.14 0.32 5.49
CA THR A 124 1.06 1.68 4.91
C THR A 124 -0.38 2.22 4.96
N LEU A 125 -1.38 1.37 4.67
CA LEU A 125 -2.80 1.75 4.69
C LEU A 125 -3.33 2.12 6.09
N ALA A 126 -2.67 1.66 7.14
CA ALA A 126 -3.00 2.02 8.52
C ALA A 126 -2.44 3.40 8.94
N GLU A 127 -1.61 4.03 8.10
CA GLU A 127 -0.93 5.29 8.41
C GLU A 127 -1.50 6.43 7.55
N PRO A 128 -2.23 7.39 8.13
CA PRO A 128 -2.75 8.53 7.39
C PRO A 128 -1.64 9.38 6.74
N GLY A 129 -1.90 9.86 5.53
CA GLY A 129 -0.97 10.72 4.77
C GLY A 129 -0.01 9.96 3.83
N ASP A 130 0.01 8.62 3.87
CA ASP A 130 0.87 7.79 3.01
C ASP A 130 0.15 7.25 1.76
N GLU A 131 -0.91 7.93 1.27
CA GLU A 131 -1.76 7.47 0.15
C GLU A 131 -0.96 7.22 -1.14
N LEU A 132 0.01 8.08 -1.46
CA LEU A 132 0.88 7.87 -2.63
C LEU A 132 1.78 6.65 -2.48
N GLU A 133 2.25 6.37 -1.26
CA GLU A 133 3.00 5.15 -0.96
C GLU A 133 2.10 3.93 -1.12
N ALA A 134 0.90 3.96 -0.54
CA ALA A 134 -0.07 2.87 -0.62
C ALA A 134 -0.48 2.59 -2.08
N ALA A 135 -0.80 3.62 -2.87
CA ALA A 135 -1.11 3.48 -4.30
C ALA A 135 0.06 2.90 -5.10
N SER A 136 1.29 3.34 -4.82
CA SER A 136 2.49 2.79 -5.47
C SER A 136 2.72 1.31 -5.13
N ARG A 137 2.45 0.91 -3.88
CA ARG A 137 2.55 -0.48 -3.44
C ARG A 137 1.44 -1.34 -4.03
N LEU A 138 0.19 -0.84 -4.07
CA LEU A 138 -0.94 -1.52 -4.69
C LEU A 138 -0.66 -1.81 -6.16
N ALA A 139 -0.16 -0.84 -6.91
CA ALA A 139 0.19 -1.01 -8.31
C ALA A 139 1.14 -2.20 -8.55
N LEU A 140 2.16 -2.36 -7.67
CA LEU A 140 3.11 -3.45 -7.76
C LEU A 140 2.55 -4.80 -7.25
N VAL A 141 1.54 -4.78 -6.38
CA VAL A 141 0.80 -5.97 -5.95
C VAL A 141 -0.12 -6.43 -7.08
N ALA A 142 -0.94 -5.54 -7.65
CA ALA A 142 -1.86 -5.85 -8.74
C ALA A 142 -1.13 -6.43 -9.96
N GLU A 143 -0.02 -5.81 -10.36
CA GLU A 143 0.81 -6.34 -11.45
C GLU A 143 1.33 -7.76 -11.15
N ARG A 144 1.72 -8.03 -9.90
CA ARG A 144 2.22 -9.38 -9.55
C ARG A 144 1.10 -10.41 -9.52
N LEU A 145 -0.12 -10.00 -9.12
CA LEU A 145 -1.31 -10.85 -9.22
C LEU A 145 -1.63 -11.18 -10.68
N ASP A 146 -1.64 -10.18 -11.56
CA ASP A 146 -1.86 -10.39 -13.00
C ASP A 146 -0.83 -11.35 -13.60
N GLN A 147 0.46 -11.21 -13.24
CA GLN A 147 1.52 -12.14 -13.68
C GLN A 147 1.26 -13.58 -13.22
N HIS A 148 0.80 -13.78 -11.98
CA HIS A 148 0.42 -15.11 -11.48
C HIS A 148 -0.73 -15.71 -12.26
N LEU A 149 -1.81 -14.94 -12.43
CA LEU A 149 -3.02 -15.41 -13.08
C LEU A 149 -2.82 -15.69 -14.59
N ARG A 150 -1.95 -14.95 -15.24
CA ARG A 150 -1.59 -15.18 -16.66
C ARG A 150 -0.46 -16.17 -16.86
N ASN A 151 0.05 -16.81 -15.78
CA ASN A 151 1.23 -17.67 -15.82
C ASN A 151 2.48 -17.03 -16.46
N GLN A 152 2.66 -15.71 -16.25
CA GLN A 152 3.74 -14.90 -16.81
C GLN A 152 4.74 -14.47 -15.73
N LEU A 153 5.20 -15.40 -14.91
CA LEU A 153 6.12 -15.12 -13.79
C LEU A 153 7.55 -14.81 -14.23
N GLU A 154 7.86 -14.95 -15.51
CA GLU A 154 9.15 -14.55 -16.09
C GLU A 154 9.40 -13.05 -15.88
N PRO A 155 10.66 -12.63 -15.66
CA PRO A 155 10.97 -11.21 -15.51
C PRO A 155 10.66 -10.48 -16.82
N VAL A 156 9.57 -9.72 -16.82
CA VAL A 156 9.24 -8.84 -17.95
C VAL A 156 10.41 -7.88 -18.17
N ARG A 157 10.99 -7.87 -19.36
CA ARG A 157 12.01 -6.90 -19.75
C ARG A 157 11.33 -5.55 -19.97
N TYR A 158 11.22 -4.77 -18.89
CA TYR A 158 10.68 -3.42 -18.99
C TYR A 158 11.64 -2.53 -19.76
N VAL A 159 11.15 -1.86 -20.77
CA VAL A 159 11.88 -0.80 -21.47
C VAL A 159 12.15 0.33 -20.48
N HIS A 160 13.42 0.83 -20.48
CA HIS A 160 13.80 1.96 -19.64
C HIS A 160 13.23 3.24 -20.23
N ASP A 161 12.08 3.68 -19.72
CA ASP A 161 11.41 4.90 -20.17
C ASP A 161 11.86 6.11 -19.33
N ARG A 162 13.04 6.63 -19.67
CA ARG A 162 13.60 7.81 -19.00
C ARG A 162 12.70 9.03 -19.15
N ARG A 163 12.08 9.19 -20.32
CA ARG A 163 11.23 10.35 -20.61
C ARG A 163 10.02 10.41 -19.67
N VAL A 164 9.33 9.30 -19.48
CA VAL A 164 8.18 9.24 -18.58
C VAL A 164 8.62 9.42 -17.11
N ALA A 165 9.77 8.86 -16.72
CA ALA A 165 10.31 9.04 -15.37
C ALA A 165 10.61 10.51 -15.05
N HIS A 166 11.25 11.24 -15.99
CA HIS A 166 11.53 12.67 -15.81
C HIS A 166 10.24 13.51 -15.80
N ARG A 167 9.27 13.24 -16.69
CA ARG A 167 7.98 13.93 -16.66
C ARG A 167 7.23 13.70 -15.33
N LEU A 168 7.30 12.48 -14.79
CA LEU A 168 6.71 12.21 -13.48
C LEU A 168 7.44 13.00 -12.39
N ARG A 169 8.79 13.05 -12.41
CA ARG A 169 9.55 13.86 -11.45
C ARG A 169 9.13 15.33 -11.49
N ASP A 170 9.03 15.91 -12.67
CA ASP A 170 8.68 17.32 -12.86
C ASP A 170 7.26 17.59 -12.29
N LEU A 171 6.31 16.69 -12.56
CA LEU A 171 4.95 16.75 -12.00
C LEU A 171 4.94 16.61 -10.46
N LEU A 172 5.76 15.73 -9.91
CA LEU A 172 5.92 15.59 -8.46
C LEU A 172 6.55 16.83 -7.84
N ASP A 173 7.50 17.48 -8.51
CA ASP A 173 8.13 18.72 -8.06
C ASP A 173 7.16 19.90 -8.03
N GLU A 174 6.23 19.97 -8.98
CA GLU A 174 5.17 20.97 -8.99
C GLU A 174 4.15 20.78 -7.86
N ARG A 175 3.93 19.55 -7.44
CA ARG A 175 2.80 19.17 -6.58
C ARG A 175 3.20 18.52 -5.24
N PHE A 176 4.48 18.55 -4.83
CA PHE A 176 4.91 17.78 -3.66
C PHE A 176 4.29 18.26 -2.34
N VAL A 177 3.90 19.53 -2.23
CA VAL A 177 3.22 20.07 -1.03
C VAL A 177 1.76 19.64 -1.01
N GLU A 178 1.00 19.95 -2.08
CA GLU A 178 -0.42 19.61 -2.20
C GLU A 178 -0.66 18.10 -2.32
N GLY A 179 0.31 17.40 -2.86
CA GLY A 179 0.19 16.01 -3.25
C GLY A 179 -0.43 15.82 -4.62
N ILE A 180 -0.31 14.63 -5.15
CA ILE A 180 -0.98 14.16 -6.36
C ILE A 180 -1.29 12.67 -6.20
N ALA A 181 -2.49 12.26 -6.56
CA ALA A 181 -2.83 10.86 -6.63
C ALA A 181 -2.07 10.18 -7.79
N LEU A 182 -1.63 8.94 -7.59
CA LEU A 182 -0.90 8.19 -8.61
C LEU A 182 -1.73 8.03 -9.89
N GLN A 183 -3.04 7.85 -9.76
CA GLN A 183 -3.97 7.73 -10.86
C GLN A 183 -4.08 9.05 -11.65
N GLU A 184 -4.14 10.19 -10.97
CA GLU A 184 -4.12 11.51 -11.62
C GLU A 184 -2.82 11.69 -12.41
N ALA A 185 -1.67 11.31 -11.83
CA ALA A 185 -0.39 11.35 -12.53
C ALA A 185 -0.39 10.44 -13.76
N ALA A 186 -0.98 9.25 -13.67
CA ALA A 186 -1.11 8.30 -14.77
C ALA A 186 -1.93 8.86 -15.94
N LEU A 187 -3.08 9.48 -15.63
CA LEU A 187 -3.94 10.14 -16.62
C LEU A 187 -3.20 11.30 -17.30
N ARG A 188 -2.55 12.20 -16.54
CA ARG A 188 -1.82 13.36 -17.08
C ARG A 188 -0.64 12.97 -17.96
N LEU A 189 0.03 11.89 -17.64
CA LEU A 189 1.21 11.41 -18.35
C LEU A 189 0.87 10.39 -19.44
N HIS A 190 -0.40 10.02 -19.62
CA HIS A 190 -0.88 9.00 -20.56
C HIS A 190 -0.09 7.68 -20.41
N ALA A 191 0.10 7.24 -19.18
CA ALA A 191 0.87 6.04 -18.86
C ALA A 191 0.19 5.25 -17.74
N HIS A 192 0.32 3.92 -17.78
CA HIS A 192 -0.21 3.08 -16.72
C HIS A 192 0.51 3.36 -15.39
N HIS A 193 -0.21 3.41 -14.28
CA HIS A 193 0.35 3.74 -12.95
C HIS A 193 1.51 2.84 -12.54
N THR A 194 1.45 1.54 -12.83
CA THR A 194 2.55 0.62 -12.56
C THR A 194 3.80 0.95 -13.39
N HIS A 195 3.61 1.34 -14.66
CA HIS A 195 4.71 1.77 -15.53
C HIS A 195 5.39 3.03 -14.96
N LEU A 196 4.61 4.00 -14.47
CA LEU A 196 5.15 5.20 -13.80
C LEU A 196 6.04 4.85 -12.60
N VAL A 197 5.54 3.99 -11.70
CA VAL A 197 6.30 3.58 -10.50
C VAL A 197 7.59 2.87 -10.88
N ARG A 198 7.56 1.97 -11.88
CA ARG A 198 8.73 1.23 -12.34
C ARG A 198 9.74 2.09 -13.07
N ALA A 199 9.28 2.91 -14.02
CA ALA A 199 10.14 3.80 -14.79
C ALA A 199 10.88 4.78 -13.86
N PHE A 200 10.14 5.37 -12.92
CA PHE A 200 10.70 6.28 -11.92
C PHE A 200 11.72 5.58 -11.00
N SER A 201 11.34 4.41 -10.45
CA SER A 201 12.22 3.68 -9.53
C SER A 201 13.50 3.22 -10.22
N ARG A 202 13.44 2.87 -11.50
CA ARG A 202 14.59 2.45 -12.28
C ARG A 202 15.52 3.61 -12.63
N GLU A 203 14.96 4.78 -12.98
CA GLU A 203 15.74 5.98 -13.34
C GLU A 203 16.39 6.62 -12.11
N PHE A 204 15.66 6.75 -11.00
CA PHE A 204 16.10 7.51 -9.82
C PHE A 204 16.54 6.63 -8.63
N GLY A 205 16.46 5.31 -8.72
CA GLY A 205 16.86 4.40 -7.66
C GLY A 205 15.93 4.42 -6.43
N MET A 206 14.81 5.14 -6.49
CA MET A 206 13.84 5.26 -5.39
C MET A 206 12.41 5.36 -5.93
N ALA A 207 11.42 4.96 -5.13
CA ALA A 207 10.03 5.06 -5.52
C ALA A 207 9.51 6.52 -5.51
N PRO A 208 8.44 6.85 -6.28
CA PRO A 208 7.88 8.21 -6.35
C PRO A 208 7.53 8.79 -4.98
N HIS A 209 6.91 8.02 -4.10
CA HIS A 209 6.57 8.47 -2.75
C HIS A 209 7.80 8.80 -1.89
N GLN A 210 8.89 8.06 -2.05
CA GLN A 210 10.15 8.35 -1.33
C GLN A 210 10.75 9.67 -1.80
N TYR A 211 10.66 9.96 -3.10
CA TYR A 211 11.07 11.24 -3.67
C TYR A 211 10.26 12.40 -3.07
N VAL A 212 8.93 12.32 -3.10
CA VAL A 212 8.04 13.34 -2.52
C VAL A 212 8.32 13.53 -1.03
N THR A 213 8.47 12.45 -0.28
CA THR A 213 8.82 12.52 1.15
C THR A 213 10.15 13.24 1.37
N GLY A 214 11.17 12.95 0.56
CA GLY A 214 12.46 13.65 0.61
C GLY A 214 12.32 15.15 0.39
N ARG A 215 11.55 15.57 -0.63
CA ARG A 215 11.28 16.99 -0.93
C ARG A 215 10.55 17.70 0.21
N ARG A 216 9.53 17.03 0.79
CA ARG A 216 8.80 17.55 1.96
C ARG A 216 9.69 17.69 3.18
N VAL A 217 10.55 16.71 3.45
CA VAL A 217 11.51 16.77 4.56
C VAL A 217 12.52 17.89 4.36
N ASP A 218 13.01 18.10 3.15
CA ASP A 218 13.92 19.21 2.85
C ASP A 218 13.27 20.58 3.06
N LEU A 219 12.01 20.75 2.66
CA LEU A 219 11.24 21.96 2.97
C LEU A 219 11.07 22.12 4.48
N ALA A 220 10.68 21.06 5.18
CA ALA A 220 10.49 21.07 6.62
C ALA A 220 11.78 21.46 7.37
N ARG A 221 12.95 20.97 6.95
CA ARG A 221 14.25 21.37 7.53
C ARG A 221 14.46 22.87 7.45
N ARG A 222 14.21 23.50 6.29
CA ARG A 222 14.34 24.95 6.10
C ARG A 222 13.38 25.72 7.01
N LEU A 223 12.12 25.33 7.06
CA LEU A 223 11.10 25.98 7.88
C LEU A 223 11.39 25.86 9.38
N LEU A 224 11.85 24.70 9.86
CA LEU A 224 12.27 24.51 11.24
C LEU A 224 13.45 25.42 11.62
N LEU A 225 14.44 25.56 10.74
CA LEU A 225 15.57 26.45 10.97
C LEU A 225 15.17 27.93 10.92
N GLN A 226 14.11 28.30 10.22
CA GLN A 226 13.50 29.63 10.25
C GLN A 226 12.68 29.90 11.52
N GLY A 227 12.40 28.87 12.31
CA GLY A 227 11.71 28.99 13.61
C GLY A 227 10.25 28.69 13.61
N LEU A 228 9.73 28.18 12.52
CA LEU A 228 8.33 27.77 12.53
C LEU A 228 8.13 26.59 13.50
N PRO A 229 7.02 26.60 14.26
CA PRO A 229 6.68 25.47 15.13
C PRO A 229 6.30 24.23 14.31
N ALA A 230 6.61 23.03 14.83
CA ALA A 230 6.44 21.78 14.09
C ALA A 230 5.02 21.54 13.53
N PRO A 231 3.91 21.91 14.19
CA PRO A 231 2.58 21.81 13.58
C PRO A 231 2.43 22.66 12.30
N ALA A 232 2.90 23.90 12.33
CA ALA A 232 2.85 24.79 11.16
C ALA A 232 3.76 24.26 10.02
N VAL A 233 4.94 23.72 10.38
CA VAL A 233 5.86 23.09 9.44
C VAL A 233 5.21 21.88 8.77
N ALA A 234 4.48 21.04 9.52
CA ALA A 234 3.79 19.88 8.97
C ALA A 234 2.84 20.30 7.83
N THR A 235 1.96 21.26 8.09
CA THR A 235 1.03 21.78 7.10
C THR A 235 1.75 22.43 5.90
N ALA A 236 2.72 23.32 6.17
CA ALA A 236 3.42 24.05 5.12
C ALA A 236 4.31 23.17 4.23
N ALA A 237 4.77 22.03 4.75
CA ALA A 237 5.59 21.07 3.99
C ALA A 237 4.76 19.93 3.37
N GLY A 238 3.42 19.95 3.49
CA GLY A 238 2.52 18.97 2.87
C GLY A 238 2.42 17.64 3.61
N PHE A 239 2.73 17.59 4.91
CA PHE A 239 2.46 16.43 5.75
C PHE A 239 1.02 16.49 6.28
N TYR A 240 0.43 15.30 6.48
CA TYR A 240 -0.93 15.17 6.99
C TYR A 240 -1.08 15.84 8.38
N ASP A 241 -0.15 15.58 9.28
CA ASP A 241 -0.09 16.17 10.62
C ASP A 241 1.35 16.18 11.18
N GLN A 242 1.50 16.64 12.42
CA GLN A 242 2.79 16.67 13.11
C GLN A 242 3.38 15.26 13.33
N SER A 243 2.55 14.26 13.56
CA SER A 243 2.99 12.86 13.78
C SER A 243 3.53 12.26 12.50
N HIS A 244 2.84 12.51 11.38
CA HIS A 244 3.29 12.14 10.04
C HIS A 244 4.64 12.81 9.71
N LEU A 245 4.77 14.13 9.94
CA LEU A 245 6.05 14.83 9.80
C LEU A 245 7.13 14.18 10.67
N ALA A 246 6.87 13.93 11.96
CA ALA A 246 7.87 13.40 12.89
C ALA A 246 8.37 12.01 12.48
N ARG A 247 7.48 11.13 12.05
CA ARG A 247 7.79 9.78 11.56
C ARG A 247 8.73 9.83 10.34
N HIS A 248 8.36 10.59 9.31
CA HIS A 248 9.14 10.69 8.09
C HIS A 248 10.44 11.47 8.27
N PHE A 249 10.41 12.56 9.03
CA PHE A 249 11.60 13.35 9.34
C PHE A 249 12.64 12.52 10.08
N LYS A 250 12.23 11.76 11.12
CA LYS A 250 13.14 10.87 11.84
C LYS A 250 13.72 9.78 10.93
N ARG A 251 12.92 9.23 10.04
CA ARG A 251 13.36 8.21 9.07
C ARG A 251 14.43 8.74 8.10
N VAL A 252 14.32 10.00 7.66
CA VAL A 252 15.21 10.60 6.65
C VAL A 252 16.41 11.29 7.28
N VAL A 253 16.20 12.03 8.39
CA VAL A 253 17.25 12.88 9.03
C VAL A 253 17.90 12.19 10.21
N GLY A 254 17.30 11.13 10.76
CA GLY A 254 17.83 10.40 11.93
C GLY A 254 17.44 11.00 13.29
N THR A 255 16.76 12.16 13.32
CA THR A 255 16.35 12.82 14.57
C THR A 255 14.95 13.42 14.46
N SER A 256 14.35 13.82 15.60
CA SER A 256 13.02 14.44 15.58
C SER A 256 13.06 15.90 15.09
N PRO A 257 11.96 16.42 14.49
CA PRO A 257 11.86 17.83 14.07
C PRO A 257 12.15 18.81 15.22
N GLY A 258 11.64 18.54 16.42
CA GLY A 258 11.86 19.38 17.59
C GLY A 258 13.31 19.38 18.07
N HIS A 259 14.02 18.25 18.01
CA HIS A 259 15.45 18.21 18.32
C HIS A 259 16.23 18.98 17.25
N TYR A 260 15.94 18.75 15.97
CA TYR A 260 16.59 19.43 14.85
C TYR A 260 16.43 20.95 14.93
N ALA A 261 15.24 21.46 15.29
CA ALA A 261 15.00 22.90 15.44
C ALA A 261 15.85 23.53 16.55
N ARG A 262 16.20 22.79 17.62
CA ARG A 262 17.05 23.27 18.71
C ARG A 262 18.54 23.32 18.37
N THR A 263 19.00 22.62 17.35
CA THR A 263 20.40 22.59 16.92
C THR A 263 20.80 23.83 16.08
N ARG A 264 19.97 24.90 16.09
CA ARG A 264 20.32 26.15 15.42
C ARG A 264 21.66 26.63 15.93
N GLY A 265 22.63 26.76 15.02
CA GLY A 265 23.84 27.49 15.27
C GLY A 265 23.55 28.97 15.58
N PRO A 266 24.49 29.73 16.11
CA PRO A 266 24.31 31.16 16.31
C PRO A 266 23.91 31.82 14.99
N LEU A 267 22.78 32.56 15.01
CA LEU A 267 22.38 33.39 13.88
C LEU A 267 23.51 34.37 13.62
N THR A 268 24.27 34.19 12.55
CA THR A 268 25.12 35.25 12.03
C THR A 268 24.18 36.38 11.62
N SER A 269 24.11 37.42 12.43
CA SER A 269 23.42 38.67 12.06
C SER A 269 23.98 39.11 10.73
N PRO A 270 23.16 39.45 9.70
CA PRO A 270 23.71 40.09 8.52
C PRO A 270 24.36 41.38 9.00
N ALA A 271 25.62 41.56 8.66
CA ALA A 271 26.32 42.79 8.88
C ALA A 271 25.55 43.95 8.24
N ALA A 272 25.30 44.98 9.04
CA ALA A 272 24.63 46.19 8.64
C ALA A 272 25.37 46.92 7.54
#